data_f6d48f98b528d1e4ca2d89ac5dcbc94b
#
_entry.id   f6d48f98b528d1e4ca2d89ac5dcbc94b
#
_cell.length_a   1.000
_cell.length_b   1.000
_cell.length_c   1.000
_cell.angle_alpha   90.00
_cell.angle_beta   90.00
_cell.angle_gamma   90.00
#
_symmetry.space_group_name_H-M   'P 1'
#
loop_
_entity.id
_entity.type
_entity.pdbx_description
1 polymer ?
#
loop_
_entity_poly.entity_id
_entity_poly.type
_entity_poly.pdbx_seq_one_letter_code
_entity_poly.pdbx_strand_id
1 'polypeptide(L)'
;MSEAETTEEEEPSAEAATLKPKKPPRLAPEGIRTFTVARQYDETGVSGEGVVIEGVTLATGQCVAHWLFPPPRGSIAVFDSMSDFITVHIQPHPGNRTIITYDDGEQEKFGLFSDEEKDENEKDSD
;
A
#
# COMPACT_ATOMS: atom_id res chain seq x y z
N MET A 1 -19.01 -27.19 -31.82
CA MET A 1 -18.76 -26.58 -31.52
C MET A 1 -18.53 -26.16 -30.98
N SER A 2 -18.62 -26.48 -31.20
CA SER A 2 -18.40 -25.84 -30.81
C SER A 2 -18.35 -25.43 -30.06
N GLU A 3 -18.32 -25.38 -29.97
CA GLU A 3 -18.33 -24.70 -29.45
C GLU A 3 -18.22 -24.23 -28.66
N ALA A 4 -18.27 -24.55 -28.82
CA ALA A 4 -18.22 -23.85 -28.24
C ALA A 4 -18.22 -23.42 -27.61
N GLU A 5 -18.08 -23.44 -27.74
CA GLU A 5 -18.12 -22.73 -27.40
C GLU A 5 -18.26 -22.02 -26.98
N THR A 6 -18.50 -22.17 -27.10
CA THR A 6 -18.73 -21.22 -26.79
C THR A 6 -19.13 -20.71 -26.19
N THR A 7 -19.30 -20.93 -26.28
CA THR A 7 -19.74 -20.20 -25.84
C THR A 7 -20.18 -19.81 -25.03
N GLU A 8 -20.15 -20.00 -24.98
CA GLU A 8 -20.49 -19.49 -24.15
C GLU A 8 -20.25 -18.66 -23.65
N GLU A 9 -20.07 -18.34 -23.73
CA GLU A 9 -19.93 -17.39 -23.19
C GLU A 9 -20.41 -16.54 -23.15
N GLU A 10 -20.80 -16.49 -23.55
CA GLU A 10 -21.33 -15.72 -23.63
C GLU A 10 -22.16 -15.05 -22.90
N GLU A 11 -22.63 -15.16 -22.48
CA GLU A 11 -23.41 -14.65 -21.80
C GLU A 11 -23.17 -14.87 -20.52
N PRO A 12 -22.91 -14.08 -19.79
CA PRO A 12 -22.68 -14.32 -18.59
C PRO A 12 -23.64 -14.37 -18.06
N SER A 13 -23.91 -14.66 -18.30
CA SER A 13 -24.89 -15.26 -18.02
C SER A 13 -25.25 -15.22 -16.61
N ALA A 14 -26.37 -15.64 -16.22
CA ALA A 14 -26.76 -15.81 -14.84
C ALA A 14 -25.82 -16.77 -14.12
N GLU A 15 -25.35 -17.77 -14.86
CA GLU A 15 -24.45 -18.74 -14.27
C GLU A 15 -23.15 -18.06 -13.79
N ALA A 16 -22.58 -17.20 -14.62
CA ALA A 16 -21.37 -16.49 -14.24
C ALA A 16 -21.62 -15.61 -13.03
N ALA A 17 -22.82 -15.01 -12.94
CA ALA A 17 -23.14 -14.13 -11.83
C ALA A 17 -23.23 -14.88 -10.50
N THR A 18 -23.51 -16.17 -10.53
CA THR A 18 -23.64 -16.94 -9.30
C THR A 18 -22.34 -17.61 -8.88
N LEU A 19 -21.31 -17.58 -9.71
CA LEU A 19 -20.04 -18.16 -9.37
C LEU A 19 -19.32 -17.23 -8.41
N LYS A 20 -18.73 -17.82 -7.40
CA LYS A 20 -17.95 -17.05 -6.45
C LYS A 20 -16.50 -17.01 -6.87
N PRO A 21 -15.87 -15.85 -6.79
CA PRO A 21 -14.46 -15.79 -7.11
C PRO A 21 -13.67 -16.70 -6.19
N LYS A 22 -12.64 -17.32 -6.73
CA LYS A 22 -11.72 -18.10 -5.93
C LYS A 22 -10.82 -17.14 -5.17
N LYS A 23 -10.83 -17.24 -3.87
CA LYS A 23 -10.00 -16.35 -3.05
C LYS A 23 -8.61 -16.88 -2.94
N PRO A 24 -7.61 -16.01 -3.01
CA PRO A 24 -6.25 -16.45 -2.76
C PRO A 24 -6.05 -16.82 -1.30
N PRO A 25 -5.03 -17.60 -0.99
CA PRO A 25 -4.70 -17.85 0.40
C PRO A 25 -4.46 -16.53 1.12
N ARG A 26 -4.90 -16.47 2.36
CA ARG A 26 -4.70 -15.25 3.13
C ARG A 26 -3.33 -15.34 3.80
N LEU A 27 -2.35 -14.72 3.19
CA LEU A 27 -1.00 -14.71 3.72
C LEU A 27 -0.75 -13.50 4.61
N ALA A 28 -1.51 -12.43 4.40
CA ALA A 28 -1.44 -11.25 5.27
C ALA A 28 -2.62 -11.32 6.25
N PRO A 29 -2.36 -11.25 7.55
CA PRO A 29 -3.44 -11.40 8.53
C PRO A 29 -4.55 -10.36 8.36
N GLU A 30 -4.21 -9.15 7.94
CA GLU A 30 -5.19 -8.09 7.79
C GLU A 30 -6.02 -8.20 6.52
N GLY A 31 -5.61 -9.09 5.61
CA GLY A 31 -6.28 -9.17 4.33
C GLY A 31 -5.94 -7.97 3.46
N ILE A 32 -6.89 -7.54 2.65
CA ILE A 32 -6.68 -6.42 1.75
C ILE A 32 -6.89 -5.12 2.52
N ARG A 33 -5.92 -4.23 2.43
CA ARG A 33 -6.03 -2.91 3.05
C ARG A 33 -5.49 -1.86 2.10
N THR A 34 -6.16 -0.72 2.04
CA THR A 34 -5.59 0.43 1.35
C THR A 34 -4.77 1.23 2.34
N PHE A 35 -3.84 2.03 1.81
CA PHE A 35 -3.01 2.87 2.66
C PHE A 35 -2.61 4.13 1.92
N THR A 36 -2.22 5.13 2.70
CA THR A 36 -1.55 6.32 2.18
C THR A 36 -0.21 6.46 2.86
N VAL A 37 0.72 7.09 2.16
CA VAL A 37 2.04 7.38 2.70
C VAL A 37 2.23 8.88 2.68
N ALA A 38 2.48 9.45 3.85
CA ALA A 38 2.69 10.89 3.99
C ALA A 38 4.09 11.15 4.47
N ARG A 39 4.68 12.24 4.02
CA ARG A 39 6.00 12.68 4.43
C ARG A 39 5.91 14.07 5.00
N GLN A 40 6.59 14.30 6.11
CA GLN A 40 6.72 15.65 6.64
C GLN A 40 7.75 16.45 5.86
N TYR A 41 8.76 15.77 5.35
CA TYR A 41 9.85 16.39 4.59
C TYR A 41 10.11 15.54 3.37
N ASP A 42 10.82 16.13 2.41
CA ASP A 42 11.20 15.43 1.19
C ASP A 42 12.71 15.58 1.01
N GLU A 43 13.46 14.58 1.48
CA GLU A 43 14.93 14.61 1.43
C GLU A 43 15.44 14.74 0.01
N THR A 44 14.78 14.07 -0.93
CA THR A 44 15.25 14.03 -2.30
C THR A 44 14.78 15.21 -3.11
N GLY A 45 13.70 15.88 -2.69
CA GLY A 45 13.11 16.96 -3.47
C GLY A 45 12.40 16.50 -4.72
N VAL A 46 12.07 15.20 -4.80
CA VAL A 46 11.52 14.66 -6.03
C VAL A 46 10.00 14.52 -5.99
N SER A 47 9.45 13.94 -4.94
CA SER A 47 8.02 13.62 -4.93
C SER A 47 7.21 14.45 -3.94
N GLY A 48 7.84 15.38 -3.21
CA GLY A 48 7.08 16.34 -2.43
C GLY A 48 6.78 15.89 -1.02
N GLU A 49 6.07 16.77 -0.32
CA GLU A 49 5.68 16.57 1.07
C GLU A 49 4.19 16.31 1.14
N GLY A 50 3.73 15.85 2.31
CA GLY A 50 2.34 15.49 2.48
C GLY A 50 2.09 14.09 1.99
N VAL A 51 0.85 13.82 1.56
CA VAL A 51 0.51 12.50 1.04
C VAL A 51 1.10 12.38 -0.35
N VAL A 52 2.05 11.46 -0.51
CA VAL A 52 2.78 11.31 -1.76
C VAL A 52 2.51 9.97 -2.43
N ILE A 53 1.95 9.00 -1.71
CA ILE A 53 1.69 7.67 -2.23
C ILE A 53 0.35 7.20 -1.70
N GLU A 54 -0.41 6.54 -2.55
CA GLU A 54 -1.56 5.75 -2.13
C GLU A 54 -1.31 4.33 -2.61
N GLY A 55 -1.87 3.35 -1.91
CA GLY A 55 -1.58 1.99 -2.30
C GLY A 55 -2.53 0.99 -1.70
N VAL A 56 -2.21 -0.28 -1.93
CA VAL A 56 -3.01 -1.37 -1.42
C VAL A 56 -2.09 -2.55 -1.10
N THR A 57 -2.36 -3.20 0.02
CA THR A 57 -1.76 -4.49 0.31
C THR A 57 -2.81 -5.56 0.05
N LEU A 58 -2.40 -6.62 -0.61
CA LEU A 58 -3.30 -7.69 -1.02
C LEU A 58 -3.30 -8.80 0.02
N ALA A 59 -4.31 -9.66 -0.07
CA ALA A 59 -4.40 -10.79 0.86
C ALA A 59 -3.18 -11.69 0.76
N THR A 60 -2.50 -11.70 -0.38
CA THR A 60 -1.26 -12.45 -0.56
C THR A 60 -0.07 -11.80 0.14
N GLY A 61 -0.23 -10.58 0.62
CA GLY A 61 0.87 -9.82 1.20
C GLY A 61 1.58 -8.90 0.23
N GLN A 62 1.28 -9.02 -1.04
CA GLN A 62 1.91 -8.15 -2.04
C GLN A 62 1.43 -6.73 -1.85
N CYS A 63 2.26 -5.79 -2.28
CA CYS A 63 2.01 -4.37 -2.09
C CYS A 63 2.04 -3.67 -3.45
N VAL A 64 1.03 -2.86 -3.71
CA VAL A 64 1.00 -2.00 -4.91
C VAL A 64 1.04 -0.56 -4.43
N ALA A 65 2.04 0.18 -4.89
CA ALA A 65 2.23 1.57 -4.48
C ALA A 65 2.10 2.47 -5.69
N HIS A 66 1.35 3.55 -5.53
CA HIS A 66 1.11 4.53 -6.59
C HIS A 66 1.64 5.87 -6.12
N TRP A 67 2.76 6.30 -6.70
CA TRP A 67 3.31 7.64 -6.46
C TRP A 67 2.42 8.64 -7.17
N LEU A 68 2.03 9.69 -6.45
CA LEU A 68 1.09 10.66 -6.98
C LEU A 68 1.75 11.71 -7.84
N PHE A 69 3.07 11.76 -7.84
CA PHE A 69 3.83 12.71 -8.64
C PHE A 69 4.73 11.95 -9.61
N PRO A 70 4.93 12.39 -10.85
CA PRO A 70 4.43 13.66 -11.41
C PRO A 70 3.03 13.51 -11.97
N PRO A 71 2.26 14.60 -11.92
CA PRO A 71 0.94 14.56 -12.53
C PRO A 71 1.06 14.34 -14.03
N PRO A 72 0.02 13.84 -14.68
CA PRO A 72 -1.30 13.57 -14.09
C PRO A 72 -1.44 12.19 -13.48
N ARG A 73 -0.52 11.25 -13.69
CA ARG A 73 -0.75 9.86 -13.31
C ARG A 73 0.24 9.31 -12.30
N GLY A 74 1.42 9.91 -12.18
CA GLY A 74 2.44 9.36 -11.32
C GLY A 74 2.96 8.02 -11.82
N SER A 75 3.37 7.16 -10.88
CA SER A 75 3.98 5.86 -11.20
C SER A 75 3.42 4.80 -10.29
N ILE A 76 3.35 3.58 -10.79
CA ILE A 76 2.88 2.44 -10.02
C ILE A 76 3.98 1.40 -9.96
N ALA A 77 4.18 0.82 -8.79
CA ALA A 77 5.15 -0.25 -8.61
C ALA A 77 4.54 -1.33 -7.73
N VAL A 78 4.98 -2.57 -7.95
CA VAL A 78 4.49 -3.72 -7.21
C VAL A 78 5.65 -4.32 -6.46
N PHE A 79 5.42 -4.65 -5.20
CA PHE A 79 6.44 -5.26 -4.33
C PHE A 79 5.89 -6.57 -3.80
N ASP A 80 6.80 -7.51 -3.54
CA ASP A 80 6.40 -8.81 -3.01
C ASP A 80 5.79 -8.70 -1.63
N SER A 81 6.14 -7.65 -0.88
CA SER A 81 5.59 -7.44 0.46
C SER A 81 5.65 -5.97 0.79
N MET A 82 4.85 -5.59 1.80
CA MET A 82 4.93 -4.24 2.35
C MET A 82 6.31 -3.98 2.93
N SER A 83 6.91 -4.99 3.50
CA SER A 83 8.25 -4.88 4.07
C SER A 83 9.28 -4.51 2.99
N ASP A 84 9.15 -5.10 1.81
CA ASP A 84 10.07 -4.76 0.72
C ASP A 84 9.90 -3.30 0.30
N PHE A 85 8.66 -2.85 0.18
CA PHE A 85 8.41 -1.47 -0.16
C PHE A 85 9.04 -0.53 0.86
N ILE A 86 8.85 -0.84 2.14
CA ILE A 86 9.39 -0.01 3.21
C ILE A 86 10.92 0.02 3.16
N THR A 87 11.53 -1.14 2.95
CA THR A 87 12.99 -1.24 2.92
C THR A 87 13.57 -0.42 1.78
N VAL A 88 12.93 -0.45 0.62
CA VAL A 88 13.50 0.21 -0.55
C VAL A 88 13.19 1.70 -0.57
N HIS A 89 11.99 2.09 -0.17
CA HIS A 89 11.54 3.46 -0.43
C HIS A 89 11.34 4.31 0.80
N ILE A 90 11.32 3.71 1.99
CA ILE A 90 11.05 4.48 3.19
C ILE A 90 12.25 4.50 4.12
N GLN A 91 12.82 3.35 4.43
CA GLN A 91 13.93 3.27 5.38
C GLN A 91 15.17 4.03 4.93
N PRO A 92 15.50 4.12 3.63
CA PRO A 92 16.70 4.89 3.25
C PRO A 92 16.59 6.39 3.47
N HIS A 93 15.38 6.88 3.78
CA HIS A 93 15.15 8.32 3.90
C HIS A 93 14.50 8.66 5.23
N PRO A 94 15.22 8.43 6.35
CA PRO A 94 14.62 8.68 7.67
C PRO A 94 14.26 10.14 7.90
N GLY A 95 14.94 11.06 7.23
CA GLY A 95 14.62 12.47 7.38
C GLY A 95 13.29 12.88 6.81
N ASN A 96 12.65 12.03 5.99
CA ASN A 96 11.33 12.32 5.46
C ASN A 96 10.25 12.26 6.54
N ARG A 97 10.47 11.51 7.61
CA ARG A 97 9.48 11.31 8.67
C ARG A 97 8.19 10.83 8.09
N THR A 98 8.22 9.59 7.64
CA THR A 98 7.15 8.99 6.87
C THR A 98 6.10 8.36 7.78
N ILE A 99 4.84 8.54 7.44
CA ILE A 99 3.73 7.95 8.15
C ILE A 99 2.87 7.19 7.15
N ILE A 100 2.70 5.90 7.40
CA ILE A 100 1.78 5.08 6.61
C ILE A 100 0.50 4.95 7.41
N THR A 101 -0.62 5.29 6.78
CA THR A 101 -1.93 5.19 7.41
C THR A 101 -2.77 4.21 6.61
N TYR A 102 -3.27 3.19 7.29
CA TYR A 102 -4.12 2.17 6.68
C TYR A 102 -5.59 2.55 6.82
N ASP A 103 -6.42 1.92 6.01
CA ASP A 103 -7.84 2.26 5.97
C ASP A 103 -8.57 1.90 7.26
N ASP A 104 -7.99 1.06 8.11
CA ASP A 104 -8.57 0.78 9.42
C ASP A 104 -8.07 1.76 10.48
N GLY A 105 -7.29 2.75 10.10
CA GLY A 105 -6.78 3.75 11.04
C GLY A 105 -5.44 3.43 11.64
N GLU A 106 -4.92 2.24 11.43
CA GLU A 106 -3.61 1.88 11.93
C GLU A 106 -2.54 2.70 11.24
N GLN A 107 -1.52 3.09 12.00
CA GLN A 107 -0.44 3.90 11.45
C GLN A 107 0.90 3.29 11.81
N GLU A 108 1.86 3.48 10.90
CA GLU A 108 3.25 3.13 11.14
C GLU A 108 4.09 4.36 10.84
N LYS A 109 4.97 4.69 11.76
CA LYS A 109 5.82 5.87 11.64
C LYS A 109 7.26 5.44 11.47
N PHE A 110 7.95 6.09 10.55
CA PHE A 110 9.33 5.73 10.21
C PHE A 110 10.19 6.97 10.19
N GLY A 111 11.41 6.81 10.68
CA GLY A 111 12.41 7.86 10.52
C GLY A 111 12.62 8.67 11.77
N LEU A 112 13.19 9.85 11.56
CA LEU A 112 13.66 10.70 12.67
C LEU A 112 12.55 11.67 13.05
N PHE A 113 11.60 11.18 13.85
CA PHE A 113 10.54 12.06 14.31
C PHE A 113 11.10 13.07 15.31
N SER A 114 10.30 14.08 15.60
CA SER A 114 10.76 15.19 16.40
C SER A 114 11.30 14.70 17.73
N ASP A 115 12.28 15.46 18.27
CA ASP A 115 12.83 15.13 19.57
C ASP A 115 11.75 15.09 20.63
N GLU A 116 10.74 15.93 20.49
CA GLU A 116 9.63 15.93 21.44
C GLU A 116 8.95 14.58 21.51
N GLU A 117 8.64 14.02 20.35
CA GLU A 117 7.98 12.72 20.30
C GLU A 117 8.89 11.65 20.89
N LYS A 118 10.15 11.68 20.51
CA LYS A 118 11.09 10.69 21.02
C LYS A 118 11.23 10.80 22.54
N ASP A 119 11.33 12.04 23.03
CA ASP A 119 11.46 12.26 24.45
C ASP A 119 10.25 11.75 25.20
N GLU A 120 9.07 11.96 24.66
CA GLU A 120 7.86 11.43 25.28
C GLU A 120 7.90 9.93 25.38
N ASN A 121 8.28 9.27 24.31
CA ASN A 121 8.37 7.82 24.30
C ASN A 121 9.41 7.34 25.30
N GLU A 122 10.52 8.02 25.37
CA GLU A 122 11.57 7.63 26.30
C GLU A 122 11.12 7.84 27.73
N LYS A 123 10.42 8.93 28.00
CA LYS A 123 9.89 9.16 29.35
C LYS A 123 8.92 8.08 29.75
N ASP A 124 8.08 7.68 28.80
CA ASP A 124 7.12 6.64 29.09
C ASP A 124 7.79 5.32 29.44
N SER A 125 8.92 5.05 28.85
CA SER A 125 9.62 3.81 29.09
C SER A 125 10.45 3.86 30.36
N ASP A 126 10.67 5.02 30.90
CA ASP A 126 11.37 5.16 32.16
C ASP A 126 10.42 4.92 33.31
#